data_37c5f59a7f795cda302150cf52692152
#
_entry.id   37c5f59a7f795cda302150cf52692152
#
_cell.length_a   1.000
_cell.length_b   1.000
_cell.length_c   1.000
_cell.angle_alpha   90.00
_cell.angle_beta   90.00
_cell.angle_gamma   90.00
#
_symmetry.space_group_name_H-M   'P 1'
#
loop_
_entity.id
_entity.type
_entity.pdbx_description
1 polymer ?
#
loop_
_entity_poly.entity_id
_entity_poly.type
_entity_poly.pdbx_seq_one_letter_code
_entity_poly.pdbx_strand_id
1 'polypeptide(L)'
;MKATKHSKTVKVLCCRLYLVTILSSWNKKRSVANRYNITSTSYDEQYAQEQTAKYQAAQKALSQPFYDTILDVGCGSGLFFSHAADKAEMIVGLDLSRKLLLKAKAHAKQFYNAHIVLADADHLPFKFALFDVVFSFTMLQNMPAPKKTLLAFKQQTKAGGKLVITGLKKAFGLTVFLDLFEVNSLELIEFIDDPSLNCYIAIVMN
;
A
#
# COMPACT_ATOMS: atom_id res chain seq x y z
N MET A 1 44.16 27.39 -6.19
CA MET A 1 43.77 26.51 -5.10
C MET A 1 42.51 26.97 -4.32
N LYS A 2 41.36 27.33 -4.98
CA LYS A 2 40.11 27.75 -4.27
C LYS A 2 38.88 26.93 -4.63
N ALA A 3 39.00 25.90 -5.49
CA ALA A 3 37.82 25.11 -5.95
C ALA A 3 37.42 23.94 -5.06
N THR A 4 38.23 23.50 -4.12
CA THR A 4 38.00 22.26 -3.35
C THR A 4 37.17 22.42 -2.07
N LYS A 5 37.06 23.63 -1.51
CA LYS A 5 36.28 23.87 -0.28
C LYS A 5 34.76 23.93 -0.54
N HIS A 6 34.34 24.52 -1.68
CA HIS A 6 32.90 24.64 -2.02
C HIS A 6 32.23 23.30 -2.28
N SER A 7 32.92 22.35 -2.93
CA SER A 7 32.40 21.00 -3.23
C SER A 7 32.15 20.16 -1.96
N LYS A 8 33.01 20.27 -0.95
CA LYS A 8 32.82 19.52 0.32
C LYS A 8 31.64 20.05 1.13
N THR A 9 31.44 21.36 1.19
CA THR A 9 30.37 22.00 1.94
C THR A 9 29.00 21.66 1.33
N VAL A 10 28.87 21.68 0.00
CA VAL A 10 27.63 21.29 -0.71
C VAL A 10 27.31 19.83 -0.50
N LYS A 11 28.30 18.92 -0.55
CA LYS A 11 28.08 17.48 -0.27
C LYS A 11 27.61 17.22 1.16
N VAL A 12 28.19 17.88 2.15
CA VAL A 12 27.79 17.75 3.57
C VAL A 12 26.40 18.31 3.80
N LEU A 13 26.02 19.41 3.17
CA LEU A 13 24.70 20.00 3.27
C LEU A 13 23.64 19.08 2.62
N CYS A 14 23.95 18.52 1.46
CA CYS A 14 23.09 17.57 0.75
C CYS A 14 22.87 16.28 1.57
N CYS A 15 23.92 15.72 2.19
CA CYS A 15 23.81 14.57 3.09
C CYS A 15 22.97 14.89 4.34
N ARG A 16 23.11 16.08 4.93
CA ARG A 16 22.30 16.49 6.09
C ARG A 16 20.82 16.63 5.72
N LEU A 17 20.49 17.28 4.62
CA LEU A 17 19.11 17.40 4.14
C LEU A 17 18.50 16.04 3.82
N TYR A 18 19.25 15.15 3.19
CA TYR A 18 18.81 13.79 2.88
C TYR A 18 18.53 12.97 4.15
N LEU A 19 19.41 13.03 5.15
CA LEU A 19 19.20 12.36 6.44
C LEU A 19 17.99 12.91 7.20
N VAL A 20 17.78 14.22 7.23
CA VAL A 20 16.63 14.87 7.85
C VAL A 20 15.33 14.40 7.18
N THR A 21 15.30 14.32 5.85
CA THR A 21 14.13 13.86 5.08
C THR A 21 13.81 12.39 5.37
N ILE A 22 14.82 11.52 5.41
CA ILE A 22 14.63 10.09 5.76
C ILE A 22 14.09 9.94 7.18
N LEU A 23 14.68 10.63 8.17
CA LEU A 23 14.26 10.58 9.56
C LEU A 23 12.82 11.09 9.73
N SER A 24 12.46 12.18 9.05
CA SER A 24 11.10 12.73 9.07
C SER A 24 10.09 11.74 8.48
N SER A 25 10.40 11.14 7.33
CA SER A 25 9.56 10.11 6.69
C SER A 25 9.37 8.90 7.58
N TRP A 26 10.45 8.41 8.20
CA TRP A 26 10.39 7.28 9.12
C TRP A 26 9.57 7.59 10.38
N ASN A 27 9.73 8.80 10.95
CA ASN A 27 8.96 9.23 12.12
C ASN A 27 7.46 9.28 11.82
N LYS A 28 7.04 9.75 10.62
CA LYS A 28 5.63 9.72 10.21
C LYS A 28 5.10 8.28 10.17
N LYS A 29 5.82 7.35 9.52
CA LYS A 29 5.43 5.94 9.43
C LYS A 29 5.32 5.28 10.79
N ARG A 30 6.29 5.51 11.68
CA ARG A 30 6.25 5.01 13.06
C ARG A 30 5.06 5.55 13.85
N SER A 31 4.76 6.83 13.72
CA SER A 31 3.59 7.45 14.34
C SER A 31 2.29 6.80 13.87
N VAL A 32 2.16 6.54 12.56
CA VAL A 32 1.01 5.84 11.99
C VAL A 32 0.92 4.41 12.52
N ALA A 33 2.00 3.63 12.49
CA ALA A 33 2.03 2.26 13.00
C ALA A 33 1.70 2.21 14.51
N ASN A 34 2.22 3.15 15.30
CA ASN A 34 1.91 3.25 16.73
C ASN A 34 0.42 3.55 16.98
N ARG A 35 -0.19 4.43 16.20
CA ARG A 35 -1.64 4.70 16.29
C ARG A 35 -2.43 3.41 16.04
N TYR A 36 -2.14 2.68 14.99
CA TYR A 36 -2.79 1.40 14.71
C TYR A 36 -2.47 0.31 15.73
N ASN A 37 -1.28 0.30 16.31
CA ASN A 37 -0.97 -0.57 17.43
C ASN A 37 -1.86 -0.29 18.66
N ILE A 38 -2.17 0.97 18.95
CA ILE A 38 -3.04 1.37 20.07
C ILE A 38 -4.50 0.97 19.80
N THR A 39 -5.01 1.22 18.59
CA THR A 39 -6.40 0.98 18.23
C THR A 39 -6.67 -0.44 17.71
N SER A 40 -5.66 -1.32 17.72
CA SER A 40 -5.76 -2.66 17.12
C SER A 40 -6.88 -3.51 17.70
N THR A 41 -7.28 -3.35 18.97
CA THR A 41 -8.35 -4.12 19.61
C THR A 41 -9.72 -3.86 19.00
N SER A 42 -10.05 -2.60 18.70
CA SER A 42 -11.34 -2.18 18.14
C SER A 42 -11.30 -1.98 16.60
N TYR A 43 -10.17 -2.28 15.95
CA TYR A 43 -9.97 -1.98 14.54
C TYR A 43 -11.01 -2.65 13.64
N ASP A 44 -11.23 -3.95 13.85
CA ASP A 44 -12.14 -4.72 13.01
C ASP A 44 -13.60 -4.30 13.19
N GLU A 45 -14.01 -4.02 14.44
CA GLU A 45 -15.37 -3.53 14.76
C GLU A 45 -15.64 -2.18 14.10
N GLN A 46 -14.63 -1.30 14.07
CA GLN A 46 -14.78 0.05 13.51
C GLN A 46 -14.77 0.09 11.99
N TYR A 47 -14.00 -0.79 11.34
CA TYR A 47 -13.68 -0.64 9.91
C TYR A 47 -14.12 -1.80 9.03
N ALA A 48 -14.52 -2.97 9.57
CA ALA A 48 -14.82 -4.15 8.76
C ALA A 48 -15.89 -3.89 7.69
N GLN A 49 -16.97 -3.21 8.03
CA GLN A 49 -18.08 -2.94 7.09
C GLN A 49 -17.61 -2.03 5.93
N GLU A 50 -16.92 -0.94 6.24
CA GLU A 50 -16.39 0.00 5.23
C GLU A 50 -15.33 -0.69 4.34
N GLN A 51 -14.45 -1.49 4.93
CA GLN A 51 -13.45 -2.23 4.18
C GLN A 51 -14.08 -3.28 3.26
N THR A 52 -15.05 -4.04 3.75
CA THR A 52 -15.79 -5.04 2.95
C THR A 52 -16.43 -4.39 1.72
N ALA A 53 -17.07 -3.22 1.85
CA ALA A 53 -17.67 -2.52 0.72
C ALA A 53 -16.61 -2.15 -0.34
N LYS A 54 -15.41 -1.71 0.08
CA LYS A 54 -14.29 -1.41 -0.84
C LYS A 54 -13.78 -2.68 -1.54
N TYR A 55 -13.65 -3.79 -0.79
CA TYR A 55 -13.20 -5.06 -1.35
C TYR A 55 -14.15 -5.56 -2.43
N GLN A 56 -15.46 -5.53 -2.14
CA GLN A 56 -16.49 -5.94 -3.09
C GLN A 56 -16.52 -5.07 -4.34
N ALA A 57 -16.45 -3.73 -4.18
CA ALA A 57 -16.39 -2.81 -5.30
C ALA A 57 -15.16 -3.05 -6.19
N ALA A 58 -13.97 -3.20 -5.57
CA ALA A 58 -12.74 -3.49 -6.30
C ALA A 58 -12.78 -4.85 -7.02
N GLN A 59 -13.27 -5.89 -6.36
CA GLN A 59 -13.36 -7.22 -6.94
C GLN A 59 -14.35 -7.31 -8.10
N LYS A 60 -15.47 -6.59 -8.02
CA LYS A 60 -16.44 -6.51 -9.12
C LYS A 60 -15.84 -5.89 -10.38
N ALA A 61 -14.95 -4.92 -10.23
CA ALA A 61 -14.27 -4.24 -11.32
C ALA A 61 -13.09 -5.05 -11.89
N LEU A 62 -12.53 -6.00 -11.11
CA LEU A 62 -11.51 -6.92 -11.58
C LEU A 62 -12.16 -8.06 -12.35
N SER A 63 -11.93 -8.15 -13.66
CA SER A 63 -12.52 -9.18 -14.54
C SER A 63 -11.87 -10.57 -14.39
N GLN A 64 -10.71 -10.66 -13.77
CA GLN A 64 -9.95 -11.91 -13.65
C GLN A 64 -10.42 -12.70 -12.42
N PRO A 65 -10.83 -13.97 -12.60
CA PRO A 65 -11.39 -14.75 -11.49
C PRO A 65 -10.33 -15.33 -10.55
N PHE A 66 -9.08 -15.54 -11.01
CA PHE A 66 -8.01 -16.17 -10.26
C PHE A 66 -6.65 -15.58 -10.59
N TYR A 67 -5.75 -15.57 -9.60
CA TYR A 67 -4.37 -15.07 -9.70
C TYR A 67 -3.40 -16.09 -9.12
N ASP A 68 -2.17 -16.16 -9.63
CA ASP A 68 -1.12 -16.97 -9.00
C ASP A 68 -0.70 -16.31 -7.67
N THR A 69 -0.46 -14.99 -7.70
CA THR A 69 0.08 -14.27 -6.56
C THR A 69 -0.58 -12.92 -6.31
N ILE A 70 -1.05 -12.72 -5.07
CA ILE A 70 -1.63 -11.46 -4.58
C ILE A 70 -0.73 -10.86 -3.50
N LEU A 71 -0.49 -9.55 -3.55
CA LEU A 71 0.10 -8.78 -2.46
C LEU A 71 -0.93 -7.78 -1.91
N ASP A 72 -1.17 -7.82 -0.60
CA ASP A 72 -1.99 -6.83 0.12
C ASP A 72 -1.07 -5.95 0.98
N VAL A 73 -0.80 -4.72 0.52
CA VAL A 73 0.10 -3.77 1.21
C VAL A 73 -0.70 -2.87 2.13
N GLY A 74 -0.37 -2.94 3.43
CA GLY A 74 -1.16 -2.35 4.49
C GLY A 74 -2.32 -3.24 4.88
N CYS A 75 -2.09 -4.56 4.94
CA CYS A 75 -3.14 -5.56 5.17
C CYS A 75 -3.85 -5.45 6.53
N GLY A 76 -3.30 -4.66 7.46
CA GLY A 76 -3.86 -4.46 8.78
C GLY A 76 -4.05 -5.77 9.55
N SER A 77 -5.27 -6.04 9.96
CA SER A 77 -5.67 -7.28 10.66
C SER A 77 -5.92 -8.47 9.72
N GLY A 78 -5.76 -8.30 8.39
CA GLY A 78 -5.95 -9.37 7.41
C GLY A 78 -7.40 -9.60 7.00
N LEU A 79 -8.29 -8.63 7.17
CA LEU A 79 -9.71 -8.74 6.77
C LEU A 79 -9.87 -9.10 5.28
N PHE A 80 -8.94 -8.66 4.43
CA PHE A 80 -8.98 -8.94 3.00
C PHE A 80 -8.76 -10.42 2.66
N PHE A 81 -8.10 -11.20 3.52
CA PHE A 81 -7.81 -12.62 3.24
C PHE A 81 -9.06 -13.44 2.97
N SER A 82 -10.14 -13.22 3.73
CA SER A 82 -11.42 -13.90 3.53
C SER A 82 -12.11 -13.58 2.19
N HIS A 83 -11.70 -12.51 1.52
CA HIS A 83 -12.23 -12.07 0.23
C HIS A 83 -11.35 -12.47 -0.96
N ALA A 84 -10.08 -12.83 -0.71
CA ALA A 84 -9.10 -13.02 -1.77
C ALA A 84 -8.40 -14.40 -1.74
N ALA A 85 -8.45 -15.13 -0.63
CA ALA A 85 -7.72 -16.40 -0.52
C ALA A 85 -8.24 -17.49 -1.46
N ASP A 86 -9.51 -17.51 -1.76
CA ASP A 86 -10.13 -18.42 -2.75
C ASP A 86 -9.85 -18.04 -4.21
N LYS A 87 -9.23 -16.88 -4.44
CA LYS A 87 -8.95 -16.28 -5.75
C LYS A 87 -7.47 -16.24 -6.11
N ALA A 88 -6.62 -16.89 -5.33
CA ALA A 88 -5.19 -16.93 -5.58
C ALA A 88 -4.56 -18.24 -5.13
N GLU A 89 -3.44 -18.62 -5.78
CA GLU A 89 -2.57 -19.68 -5.26
C GLU A 89 -1.83 -19.22 -3.99
N MET A 90 -1.42 -17.95 -3.95
CA MET A 90 -0.75 -17.36 -2.81
C MET A 90 -1.20 -15.91 -2.59
N ILE A 91 -1.56 -15.58 -1.34
CA ILE A 91 -1.79 -14.19 -0.90
C ILE A 91 -0.79 -13.84 0.20
N VAL A 92 -0.10 -12.72 0.02
CA VAL A 92 0.84 -12.16 1.00
C VAL A 92 0.30 -10.85 1.54
N GLY A 93 0.04 -10.77 2.83
CA GLY A 93 -0.29 -9.53 3.52
C GLY A 93 0.94 -8.90 4.16
N LEU A 94 1.12 -7.60 3.96
CA LEU A 94 2.23 -6.85 4.52
C LEU A 94 1.73 -5.65 5.31
N ASP A 95 2.26 -5.43 6.52
CA ASP A 95 1.96 -4.25 7.33
C ASP A 95 3.16 -3.85 8.20
N LEU A 96 3.20 -2.59 8.65
CA LEU A 96 4.20 -2.07 9.58
C LEU A 96 3.75 -2.18 11.05
N SER A 97 2.44 -2.35 11.31
CA SER A 97 1.86 -2.50 12.65
C SER A 97 1.99 -3.93 13.15
N ARG A 98 2.90 -4.15 14.07
CA ARG A 98 3.11 -5.47 14.67
C ARG A 98 1.86 -6.04 15.35
N LYS A 99 1.06 -5.19 16.02
CA LYS A 99 -0.16 -5.65 16.70
C LYS A 99 -1.27 -6.03 15.73
N LEU A 100 -1.45 -5.28 14.63
CA LEU A 100 -2.38 -5.69 13.58
C LEU A 100 -1.94 -6.99 12.91
N LEU A 101 -0.64 -7.16 12.64
CA LEU A 101 -0.13 -8.41 12.08
C LEU A 101 -0.29 -9.63 12.99
N LEU A 102 -0.35 -9.46 14.31
CA LEU A 102 -0.70 -10.57 15.19
C LEU A 102 -2.15 -11.03 14.97
N LYS A 103 -3.09 -10.10 14.70
CA LYS A 103 -4.46 -10.45 14.29
C LYS A 103 -4.48 -11.06 12.89
N ALA A 104 -3.77 -10.44 11.93
CA ALA A 104 -3.64 -10.98 10.58
C ALA A 104 -3.11 -12.42 10.59
N LYS A 105 -2.16 -12.73 11.48
CA LYS A 105 -1.66 -14.11 11.68
C LYS A 105 -2.75 -15.08 12.13
N ALA A 106 -3.66 -14.63 12.98
CA ALA A 106 -4.79 -15.46 13.41
C ALA A 106 -5.78 -15.69 12.25
N HIS A 107 -6.08 -14.66 11.46
CA HIS A 107 -6.92 -14.78 10.27
C HIS A 107 -6.27 -15.64 9.18
N ALA A 108 -5.00 -15.44 8.90
CA ALA A 108 -4.25 -16.20 7.89
C ALA A 108 -4.23 -17.72 8.15
N LYS A 109 -4.28 -18.15 9.42
CA LYS A 109 -4.36 -19.59 9.78
C LYS A 109 -5.59 -20.31 9.23
N GLN A 110 -6.63 -19.57 8.84
CA GLN A 110 -7.85 -20.13 8.25
C GLN A 110 -7.65 -20.47 6.76
N PHE A 111 -6.56 -20.01 6.15
CA PHE A 111 -6.27 -20.16 4.73
C PHE A 111 -4.87 -20.74 4.55
N TYR A 112 -4.75 -21.85 3.84
CA TYR A 112 -3.47 -22.55 3.62
C TYR A 112 -2.46 -21.73 2.77
N ASN A 113 -2.96 -20.79 1.98
CA ASN A 113 -2.21 -19.98 1.02
C ASN A 113 -1.97 -18.53 1.46
N ALA A 114 -2.39 -18.15 2.69
CA ALA A 114 -2.24 -16.80 3.20
C ALA A 114 -0.97 -16.66 4.08
N HIS A 115 -0.12 -15.71 3.74
CA HIS A 115 1.14 -15.43 4.41
C HIS A 115 1.20 -13.98 4.87
N ILE A 116 1.98 -13.69 5.93
CA ILE A 116 2.13 -12.33 6.45
C ILE A 116 3.58 -11.94 6.58
N VAL A 117 3.89 -10.66 6.34
CA VAL A 117 5.23 -10.08 6.42
C VAL A 117 5.19 -8.74 7.17
N LEU A 118 6.06 -8.57 8.16
CA LEU A 118 6.28 -7.28 8.82
C LEU A 118 7.31 -6.49 8.02
N ALA A 119 6.88 -5.47 7.29
CA ALA A 119 7.77 -4.65 6.49
C ALA A 119 7.22 -3.25 6.21
N ASP A 120 8.09 -2.36 5.72
CA ASP A 120 7.77 -1.02 5.25
C ASP A 120 7.33 -1.07 3.79
N ALA A 121 6.18 -0.47 3.48
CA ALA A 121 5.61 -0.40 2.14
C ALA A 121 6.49 0.32 1.09
N ASP A 122 7.41 1.21 1.53
CA ASP A 122 8.40 1.83 0.63
C ASP A 122 9.65 0.97 0.39
N HIS A 123 9.81 -0.16 1.12
CA HIS A 123 10.96 -1.06 1.07
C HIS A 123 10.48 -2.51 1.13
N LEU A 124 9.79 -2.93 0.08
CA LEU A 124 9.19 -4.26 -0.01
C LEU A 124 10.28 -5.34 -0.14
N PRO A 125 10.27 -6.40 0.71
CA PRO A 125 11.34 -7.38 0.78
C PRO A 125 11.17 -8.53 -0.23
N PHE A 126 10.63 -8.25 -1.40
CA PHE A 126 10.37 -9.25 -2.43
C PHE A 126 11.21 -9.01 -3.68
N LYS A 127 11.29 -10.02 -4.55
CA LYS A 127 11.85 -9.87 -5.90
C LYS A 127 10.91 -9.00 -6.73
N PHE A 128 11.48 -8.25 -7.67
CA PHE A 128 10.69 -7.45 -8.62
C PHE A 128 9.79 -8.34 -9.48
N ALA A 129 8.68 -7.77 -9.94
CA ALA A 129 7.73 -8.41 -10.85
C ALA A 129 7.24 -9.80 -10.35
N LEU A 130 6.92 -9.89 -9.05
CA LEU A 130 6.49 -11.15 -8.43
C LEU A 130 4.96 -11.33 -8.44
N PHE A 131 4.20 -10.23 -8.30
CA PHE A 131 2.76 -10.29 -8.05
C PHE A 131 1.93 -9.99 -9.30
N ASP A 132 0.86 -10.76 -9.50
CA ASP A 132 -0.13 -10.51 -10.56
C ASP A 132 -1.00 -9.30 -10.23
N VAL A 133 -1.32 -9.16 -8.94
CA VAL A 133 -2.07 -7.99 -8.46
C VAL A 133 -1.55 -7.54 -7.10
N VAL A 134 -1.43 -6.22 -6.94
CA VAL A 134 -1.07 -5.54 -5.69
C VAL A 134 -2.26 -4.72 -5.23
N PHE A 135 -2.78 -5.03 -4.05
CA PHE A 135 -3.83 -4.27 -3.37
C PHE A 135 -3.24 -3.32 -2.33
N SER A 136 -3.83 -2.15 -2.20
CA SER A 136 -3.52 -1.21 -1.11
C SER A 136 -4.78 -0.44 -0.71
N PHE A 137 -5.45 -0.92 0.32
CA PHE A 137 -6.69 -0.34 0.83
C PHE A 137 -6.41 0.61 2.01
N THR A 138 -6.87 1.86 1.89
CA THR A 138 -6.85 2.87 2.97
C THR A 138 -5.44 3.12 3.57
N MET A 139 -4.38 2.92 2.80
CA MET A 139 -3.00 3.03 3.27
C MET A 139 -2.26 4.24 2.67
N LEU A 140 -2.47 4.56 1.38
CA LEU A 140 -1.65 5.50 0.62
C LEU A 140 -1.60 6.91 1.26
N GLN A 141 -2.71 7.40 1.84
CA GLN A 141 -2.77 8.70 2.54
C GLN A 141 -1.90 8.77 3.80
N ASN A 142 -1.51 7.63 4.34
CA ASN A 142 -0.63 7.55 5.51
C ASN A 142 0.86 7.64 5.14
N MET A 143 1.19 7.49 3.85
CA MET A 143 2.58 7.49 3.39
C MET A 143 3.15 8.91 3.30
N PRO A 144 4.44 9.09 3.64
CA PRO A 144 5.12 10.39 3.52
C PRO A 144 5.22 10.89 2.07
N ALA A 145 5.44 9.97 1.13
CA ALA A 145 5.64 10.25 -0.29
C ALA A 145 4.84 9.25 -1.14
N PRO A 146 3.51 9.44 -1.33
CA PRO A 146 2.63 8.51 -2.05
C PRO A 146 3.13 8.12 -3.45
N LYS A 147 3.71 9.08 -4.19
CA LYS A 147 4.32 8.83 -5.50
C LYS A 147 5.43 7.77 -5.42
N LYS A 148 6.33 7.88 -4.44
CA LYS A 148 7.44 6.92 -4.23
C LYS A 148 6.89 5.55 -3.82
N THR A 149 5.89 5.54 -2.97
CA THR A 149 5.23 4.31 -2.52
C THR A 149 4.59 3.56 -3.69
N LEU A 150 3.89 4.27 -4.59
CA LEU A 150 3.32 3.65 -5.80
C LEU A 150 4.39 3.11 -6.74
N LEU A 151 5.55 3.77 -6.86
CA LEU A 151 6.67 3.25 -7.63
C LEU A 151 7.18 1.91 -7.05
N ALA A 152 7.26 1.80 -5.71
CA ALA A 152 7.63 0.55 -5.07
C ALA A 152 6.61 -0.56 -5.37
N PHE A 153 5.31 -0.26 -5.38
CA PHE A 153 4.27 -1.24 -5.74
C PHE A 153 4.37 -1.66 -7.20
N LYS A 154 4.54 -0.69 -8.10
CA LYS A 154 4.77 -0.94 -9.52
C LYS A 154 5.91 -1.94 -9.75
N GLN A 155 7.04 -1.75 -9.08
CA GLN A 155 8.20 -2.63 -9.19
C GLN A 155 7.95 -4.07 -8.72
N GLN A 156 6.99 -4.29 -7.83
CA GLN A 156 6.60 -5.63 -7.37
C GLN A 156 5.58 -6.30 -8.28
N THR A 157 4.87 -5.51 -9.08
CA THR A 157 3.82 -5.98 -9.98
C THR A 157 4.43 -6.49 -11.28
N LYS A 158 4.01 -7.65 -11.76
CA LYS A 158 4.40 -8.20 -13.07
C LYS A 158 4.03 -7.22 -14.20
N ALA A 159 4.70 -7.29 -15.34
CA ALA A 159 4.29 -6.57 -16.55
C ALA A 159 2.86 -7.00 -16.94
N GLY A 160 1.96 -6.03 -17.19
CA GLY A 160 0.54 -6.29 -17.41
C GLY A 160 -0.25 -6.68 -16.16
N GLY A 161 0.42 -6.77 -14.99
CA GLY A 161 -0.23 -6.96 -13.71
C GLY A 161 -0.95 -5.71 -13.23
N LYS A 162 -1.82 -5.83 -12.24
CA LYS A 162 -2.71 -4.76 -11.79
C LYS A 162 -2.36 -4.26 -10.40
N LEU A 163 -2.62 -2.97 -10.18
CA LEU A 163 -2.62 -2.37 -8.84
C LEU A 163 -4.03 -1.87 -8.54
N VAL A 164 -4.55 -2.21 -7.37
CA VAL A 164 -5.84 -1.74 -6.85
C VAL A 164 -5.57 -0.82 -5.69
N ILE A 165 -5.75 0.47 -5.91
CA ILE A 165 -5.33 1.52 -4.97
C ILE A 165 -6.53 2.31 -4.50
N THR A 166 -6.66 2.51 -3.19
CA THR A 166 -7.66 3.45 -2.67
C THR A 166 -7.02 4.72 -2.13
N GLY A 167 -7.70 5.85 -2.35
CA GLY A 167 -7.35 7.14 -1.79
C GLY A 167 -8.52 7.76 -1.03
N LEU A 168 -8.34 8.10 0.25
CA LEU A 168 -9.40 8.78 1.01
C LEU A 168 -9.71 10.14 0.38
N LYS A 169 -11.00 10.40 0.05
CA LYS A 169 -11.48 11.66 -0.55
C LYS A 169 -11.11 12.90 0.28
N LYS A 170 -11.12 12.78 1.62
CA LYS A 170 -10.68 13.86 2.53
C LYS A 170 -9.17 14.13 2.53
N ALA A 171 -8.36 13.20 2.02
CA ALA A 171 -6.89 13.32 1.99
C ALA A 171 -6.36 13.64 0.61
N PHE A 172 -7.07 13.25 -0.44
CA PHE A 172 -6.69 13.48 -1.83
C PHE A 172 -7.82 14.19 -2.57
N GLY A 173 -7.52 15.34 -3.19
CA GLY A 173 -8.36 15.85 -4.29
C GLY A 173 -8.29 14.88 -5.48
N LEU A 174 -9.37 14.78 -6.26
CA LEU A 174 -9.49 13.86 -7.38
C LEU A 174 -8.29 13.94 -8.35
N THR A 175 -8.01 15.16 -8.83
CA THR A 175 -6.89 15.39 -9.77
C THR A 175 -5.55 14.93 -9.18
N VAL A 176 -5.26 15.28 -7.92
CA VAL A 176 -4.03 14.89 -7.25
C VAL A 176 -3.92 13.37 -7.12
N PHE A 177 -5.03 12.68 -6.88
CA PHE A 177 -5.03 11.23 -6.78
C PHE A 177 -4.75 10.56 -8.15
N LEU A 178 -5.36 11.07 -9.22
CA LEU A 178 -5.15 10.55 -10.58
C LEU A 178 -3.74 10.85 -11.10
N ASP A 179 -3.19 12.04 -10.83
CA ASP A 179 -1.83 12.41 -11.20
C ASP A 179 -0.76 11.45 -10.63
N LEU A 180 -1.05 10.81 -9.48
CA LEU A 180 -0.14 9.82 -8.91
C LEU A 180 0.10 8.61 -9.83
N PHE A 181 -0.90 8.23 -10.62
CA PHE A 181 -0.78 7.11 -11.55
C PHE A 181 -0.07 7.54 -12.83
N GLU A 182 -0.42 8.69 -13.38
CA GLU A 182 0.22 9.25 -14.57
C GLU A 182 1.74 9.43 -14.38
N VAL A 183 2.16 10.08 -13.28
CA VAL A 183 3.58 10.33 -13.00
C VAL A 183 4.39 9.05 -12.72
N ASN A 184 3.72 7.93 -12.47
CA ASN A 184 4.33 6.61 -12.33
C ASN A 184 4.19 5.76 -13.60
N SER A 185 3.64 6.31 -14.69
CA SER A 185 3.37 5.60 -15.94
C SER A 185 2.57 4.32 -15.68
N LEU A 186 1.49 4.43 -14.93
CA LEU A 186 0.50 3.40 -14.67
C LEU A 186 -0.74 3.72 -15.50
N GLU A 187 -1.21 2.76 -16.27
CA GLU A 187 -2.40 2.92 -17.11
C GLU A 187 -3.68 2.77 -16.26
N LEU A 188 -4.55 3.77 -16.25
CA LEU A 188 -5.83 3.70 -15.54
C LEU A 188 -6.82 2.82 -16.32
N ILE A 189 -7.20 1.68 -15.76
CA ILE A 189 -8.14 0.72 -16.35
C ILE A 189 -9.57 0.98 -15.90
N GLU A 190 -9.75 1.22 -14.59
CA GLU A 190 -11.06 1.43 -13.98
C GLU A 190 -10.94 2.46 -12.85
N PHE A 191 -11.95 3.31 -12.73
CA PHE A 191 -12.02 4.30 -11.65
C PHE A 191 -13.41 4.32 -11.03
N ILE A 192 -13.48 4.16 -9.71
CA ILE A 192 -14.73 4.15 -8.95
C ILE A 192 -14.74 5.33 -7.99
N ASP A 193 -15.69 6.25 -8.23
CA ASP A 193 -16.04 7.36 -7.33
C ASP A 193 -17.47 7.19 -6.86
N ASP A 194 -17.69 6.23 -5.97
CA ASP A 194 -18.99 5.94 -5.38
C ASP A 194 -19.25 6.90 -4.20
N PRO A 195 -20.38 7.66 -4.19
CA PRO A 195 -20.74 8.54 -3.08
C PRO A 195 -20.90 7.83 -1.73
N SER A 196 -21.22 6.54 -1.73
CA SER A 196 -21.35 5.73 -0.51
C SER A 196 -19.99 5.37 0.11
N LEU A 197 -18.89 5.50 -0.66
CA LEU A 197 -17.54 5.22 -0.20
C LEU A 197 -16.78 6.51 0.16
N ASN A 198 -16.08 6.49 1.28
CA ASN A 198 -15.21 7.59 1.72
C ASN A 198 -13.88 7.67 0.92
N CYS A 199 -13.69 6.82 -0.07
CA CYS A 199 -12.48 6.78 -0.88
C CYS A 199 -12.79 6.64 -2.37
N TYR A 200 -11.84 7.08 -3.19
CA TYR A 200 -11.71 6.65 -4.57
C TYR A 200 -11.11 5.25 -4.62
N ILE A 201 -11.46 4.47 -5.64
CA ILE A 201 -10.79 3.21 -5.96
C ILE A 201 -10.29 3.31 -7.41
N ALA A 202 -9.01 3.09 -7.61
CA ALA A 202 -8.41 3.02 -8.94
C ALA A 202 -7.84 1.64 -9.19
N ILE A 203 -8.13 1.07 -10.35
CA ILE A 203 -7.47 -0.13 -10.88
C ILE A 203 -6.57 0.35 -12.01
N VAL A 204 -5.28 0.15 -11.85
CA VAL A 204 -4.28 0.55 -12.82
C VAL A 204 -3.42 -0.63 -13.23
N MET A 205 -2.87 -0.59 -14.45
CA MET A 205 -2.01 -1.63 -15.02
C MET A 205 -0.56 -1.15 -15.06
N ASN A 206 0.38 -2.08 -14.81
CA ASN A 206 1.82 -1.86 -14.88
C ASN A 206 2.35 -2.11 -16.30
#